data_7716fa3ee0a107e64adef099bb1ce0e9
#
_entry.id   7716fa3ee0a107e64adef099bb1ce0e9
#
_cell.length_a   1.000
_cell.length_b   1.000
_cell.length_c   1.000
_cell.angle_alpha   90.00
_cell.angle_beta   90.00
_cell.angle_gamma   90.00
#
_symmetry.space_group_name_H-M   'P 1'
#
loop_
_entity.id
_entity.type
_entity.pdbx_description
1 polymer ?
#
loop_
_entity_poly.entity_id
_entity_poly.type
_entity_poly.pdbx_seq_one_letter_code
_entity_poly.pdbx_strand_id
1 'polypeptide(L)'
;MSLLPFDPLASSAPVIVYIDYKSPYAYLAKDPTYAIEDQFGIEIDWRPFTLDIPSYLGSARLDQQGRVVESKRTPDQWIRVKHAYHDVRRYGSLRGLIVRGTTKIWDSSLAAIGMLWVSSPWCKSVTIRWIARMK
;
A
#
# COMPACT_ATOMS: atom_id res chain seq x y z
N MET A 1 -21.86 18.60 -17.08
CA MET A 1 -20.97 19.77 -16.83
C MET A 1 -20.08 19.41 -15.65
N SER A 2 -18.80 19.11 -15.90
CA SER A 2 -17.84 18.71 -14.86
C SER A 2 -17.56 19.94 -13.98
N LEU A 3 -17.84 19.84 -12.69
CA LEU A 3 -17.61 20.91 -11.71
C LEU A 3 -16.16 20.91 -11.18
N LEU A 4 -15.30 20.02 -11.66
CA LEU A 4 -13.91 19.96 -11.22
C LEU A 4 -13.02 20.73 -12.19
N PRO A 5 -12.16 21.65 -11.70
CA PRO A 5 -11.29 22.46 -12.53
C PRO A 5 -10.10 21.67 -13.13
N PHE A 6 -9.98 20.36 -12.84
CA PHE A 6 -8.94 19.50 -13.38
C PHE A 6 -9.49 18.09 -13.66
N ASP A 7 -8.96 17.43 -14.67
CA ASP A 7 -9.19 16.02 -14.92
C ASP A 7 -8.36 15.20 -13.94
N PRO A 8 -8.97 14.43 -13.01
CA PRO A 8 -8.23 13.62 -12.05
C PRO A 8 -7.41 12.50 -12.69
N LEU A 9 -7.65 12.19 -13.95
CA LEU A 9 -6.86 11.20 -14.71
C LEU A 9 -5.77 11.86 -15.57
N ALA A 10 -5.81 13.20 -15.72
CA ALA A 10 -4.79 13.91 -16.49
C ALA A 10 -3.43 13.81 -15.78
N SER A 11 -2.41 13.45 -16.55
CA SER A 11 -1.01 13.45 -16.12
C SER A 11 -0.13 13.73 -17.32
N SER A 12 0.93 14.52 -17.11
CA SER A 12 2.01 14.69 -18.09
C SER A 12 3.03 13.56 -18.01
N ALA A 13 3.01 12.76 -16.94
CA ALA A 13 3.89 11.61 -16.78
C ALA A 13 3.42 10.43 -17.65
N PRO A 14 4.35 9.70 -18.27
CA PRO A 14 4.01 8.55 -19.12
C PRO A 14 3.44 7.36 -18.32
N VAL A 15 3.65 7.32 -17.01
CA VAL A 15 3.17 6.27 -16.12
C VAL A 15 2.55 6.88 -14.87
N ILE A 16 1.36 6.39 -14.51
CA ILE A 16 0.68 6.72 -13.25
C ILE A 16 0.68 5.47 -12.37
N VAL A 17 1.12 5.60 -11.12
CA VAL A 17 1.13 4.51 -10.14
C VAL A 17 0.23 4.86 -8.96
N TYR A 18 -0.80 4.06 -8.75
CA TYR A 18 -1.65 4.17 -7.57
C TYR A 18 -1.13 3.32 -6.42
N ILE A 19 -0.99 3.91 -5.23
CA ILE A 19 -0.40 3.25 -4.06
C ILE A 19 -1.25 3.43 -2.81
N ASP A 20 -1.43 2.33 -2.05
CA ASP A 20 -1.94 2.39 -0.67
C ASP A 20 -0.84 1.98 0.31
N TYR A 21 -0.54 2.85 1.27
CA TYR A 21 0.47 2.62 2.31
C TYR A 21 0.18 1.42 3.22
N LYS A 22 -1.07 0.93 3.26
CA LYS A 22 -1.42 -0.29 3.99
C LYS A 22 -1.02 -1.58 3.28
N SER A 23 -0.76 -1.50 1.97
CA SER A 23 -0.48 -2.69 1.17
C SER A 23 0.98 -3.11 1.27
N PRO A 24 1.28 -4.29 1.83
CA PRO A 24 2.64 -4.80 1.85
C PRO A 24 3.16 -5.14 0.44
N TYR A 25 2.29 -5.44 -0.51
CA TYR A 25 2.68 -5.59 -1.91
C TYR A 25 3.09 -4.27 -2.55
N ALA A 26 2.39 -3.17 -2.23
CA ALA A 26 2.79 -1.84 -2.68
C ALA A 26 4.18 -1.47 -2.14
N TYR A 27 4.47 -1.84 -0.88
CA TYR A 27 5.82 -1.68 -0.32
C TYR A 27 6.88 -2.46 -1.10
N LEU A 28 6.61 -3.72 -1.44
CA LEU A 28 7.53 -4.54 -2.23
C LEU A 28 7.68 -4.04 -3.67
N ALA A 29 6.64 -3.47 -4.26
CA ALA A 29 6.66 -2.95 -5.62
C ALA A 29 7.40 -1.61 -5.75
N LYS A 30 7.56 -0.87 -4.66
CA LYS A 30 8.11 0.50 -4.67
C LYS A 30 9.51 0.57 -5.33
N ASP A 31 10.46 -0.23 -4.88
CA ASP A 31 11.83 -0.17 -5.38
C ASP A 31 11.95 -0.60 -6.84
N PRO A 32 11.29 -1.70 -7.31
CA PRO A 32 11.22 -2.00 -8.73
C PRO A 32 10.58 -0.88 -9.57
N THR A 33 9.60 -0.17 -9.03
CA THR A 33 8.96 0.94 -9.73
C THR A 33 9.91 2.14 -9.87
N TYR A 34 10.69 2.47 -8.85
CA TYR A 34 11.74 3.49 -8.98
C TYR A 34 12.84 3.07 -9.95
N ALA A 35 13.19 1.78 -9.99
CA ALA A 35 14.15 1.29 -10.98
C ALA A 35 13.68 1.49 -12.44
N ILE A 36 12.37 1.48 -12.69
CA ILE A 36 11.79 1.82 -13.99
C ILE A 36 12.02 3.30 -14.32
N GLU A 37 11.81 4.22 -13.33
CA GLU A 37 12.11 5.64 -13.53
C GLU A 37 13.56 5.84 -13.96
N ASP A 38 14.50 5.21 -13.25
CA ASP A 38 15.93 5.33 -13.51
C ASP A 38 16.32 4.69 -14.85
N GLN A 39 15.80 3.50 -15.17
CA GLN A 39 16.14 2.75 -16.36
C GLN A 39 15.66 3.43 -17.65
N PHE A 40 14.48 4.04 -17.61
CA PHE A 40 13.87 4.65 -18.80
C PHE A 40 13.97 6.18 -18.83
N GLY A 41 14.54 6.80 -17.79
CA GLY A 41 14.65 8.25 -17.68
C GLY A 41 13.30 8.96 -17.70
N ILE A 42 12.28 8.33 -17.10
CA ILE A 42 10.91 8.84 -17.02
C ILE A 42 10.56 9.26 -15.60
N GLU A 43 9.60 10.16 -15.47
CA GLU A 43 8.97 10.48 -14.20
C GLU A 43 7.68 9.68 -14.04
N ILE A 44 7.44 9.14 -12.85
CA ILE A 44 6.21 8.44 -12.48
C ILE A 44 5.34 9.34 -11.61
N ASP A 45 4.09 9.52 -12.02
CA ASP A 45 3.07 10.22 -11.23
C ASP A 45 2.50 9.27 -10.17
N TRP A 46 2.96 9.43 -8.93
CA TRP A 46 2.53 8.64 -7.79
C TRP A 46 1.24 9.21 -7.19
N ARG A 47 0.18 8.42 -7.23
CA ARG A 47 -1.14 8.81 -6.73
C ARG A 47 -1.59 7.93 -5.57
N PRO A 48 -2.22 8.54 -4.56
CA PRO A 48 -2.77 7.78 -3.46
C PRO A 48 -4.01 6.99 -3.88
N PHE A 49 -4.12 5.79 -3.31
CA PHE A 49 -5.29 4.93 -3.45
C PHE A 49 -5.62 4.31 -2.09
N THR A 50 -6.88 4.28 -1.70
CA THR A 50 -7.31 3.64 -0.45
C THR A 50 -7.99 2.31 -0.76
N LEU A 51 -7.36 1.21 -0.34
CA LEU A 51 -7.95 -0.12 -0.41
C LEU A 51 -9.06 -0.29 0.62
N ASP A 52 -10.25 -0.62 0.18
CA ASP A 52 -11.33 -1.09 1.05
C ASP A 52 -11.21 -2.61 1.26
N ILE A 53 -10.20 -3.02 2.03
CA ILE A 53 -9.92 -4.44 2.30
C ILE A 53 -11.13 -5.17 2.90
N PRO A 54 -11.91 -4.57 3.85
CA PRO A 54 -13.08 -5.24 4.41
C PRO A 54 -14.12 -5.66 3.37
N SER A 55 -14.28 -4.91 2.29
CA SER A 55 -15.31 -5.19 1.28
C SER A 55 -15.08 -6.51 0.53
N TYR A 56 -13.83 -6.91 0.31
CA TYR A 56 -13.49 -8.11 -0.47
C TYR A 56 -12.77 -9.21 0.30
N LEU A 57 -12.13 -8.90 1.42
CA LEU A 57 -11.46 -9.89 2.29
C LEU A 57 -12.12 -10.08 3.65
N GLY A 58 -13.21 -9.37 3.91
CA GLY A 58 -13.84 -9.33 5.23
C GLY A 58 -12.92 -8.73 6.28
N SER A 59 -13.37 -8.68 7.53
CA SER A 59 -12.63 -8.13 8.65
C SER A 59 -12.34 -9.18 9.71
N ALA A 60 -11.27 -9.00 10.47
CA ALA A 60 -10.96 -9.78 11.65
C ALA A 60 -10.16 -8.93 12.64
N ARG A 61 -10.35 -9.16 13.92
CA ARG A 61 -9.59 -8.51 14.98
C ARG A 61 -8.72 -9.56 15.69
N LEU A 62 -7.48 -9.18 15.94
CA LEU A 62 -6.52 -10.00 16.66
C LEU A 62 -6.28 -9.39 18.06
N ASP A 63 -5.98 -10.25 19.04
CA ASP A 63 -5.46 -9.81 20.33
C ASP A 63 -3.96 -9.48 20.24
N GLN A 64 -3.36 -9.08 21.35
CA GLN A 64 -1.93 -8.76 21.42
C GLN A 64 -1.03 -9.97 21.15
N GLN A 65 -1.55 -11.19 21.32
CA GLN A 65 -0.85 -12.45 21.05
C GLN A 65 -1.04 -12.95 19.59
N GLY A 66 -1.79 -12.20 18.76
CA GLY A 66 -2.06 -12.55 17.37
C GLY A 66 -3.17 -13.60 17.18
N ARG A 67 -3.97 -13.88 18.21
CA ARG A 67 -5.11 -14.79 18.12
C ARG A 67 -6.35 -14.02 17.64
N VAL A 68 -7.14 -14.69 16.80
CA VAL A 68 -8.38 -14.11 16.27
C VAL A 68 -9.42 -14.04 17.40
N VAL A 69 -9.85 -12.85 17.78
CA VAL A 69 -10.90 -12.60 18.77
C VAL A 69 -12.25 -12.27 18.15
N GLU A 70 -12.24 -11.81 16.90
CA GLU A 70 -13.44 -11.54 16.13
C GLU A 70 -13.15 -11.76 14.65
N SER A 71 -14.08 -12.34 13.89
CA SER A 71 -13.96 -12.54 12.46
C SER A 71 -15.30 -12.43 11.76
N LYS A 72 -15.33 -11.61 10.69
CA LYS A 72 -16.41 -11.56 9.70
C LYS A 72 -15.96 -12.14 8.35
N ARG A 73 -14.89 -12.93 8.33
CA ARG A 73 -14.35 -13.57 7.14
C ARG A 73 -14.98 -14.92 6.90
N THR A 74 -15.27 -15.20 5.63
CA THR A 74 -15.58 -16.56 5.16
C THR A 74 -14.32 -17.43 5.15
N PRO A 75 -14.45 -18.77 5.08
CA PRO A 75 -13.30 -19.68 4.92
C PRO A 75 -12.44 -19.32 3.72
N ASP A 76 -13.04 -18.98 2.57
CA ASP A 76 -12.31 -18.60 1.35
C ASP A 76 -11.53 -17.29 1.52
N GLN A 77 -12.11 -16.30 2.19
CA GLN A 77 -11.41 -15.07 2.53
C GLN A 77 -10.21 -15.32 3.43
N TRP A 78 -10.33 -16.26 4.40
CA TRP A 78 -9.20 -16.66 5.24
C TRP A 78 -8.08 -17.33 4.44
N ILE A 79 -8.41 -18.21 3.48
CA ILE A 79 -7.43 -18.83 2.59
C ILE A 79 -6.69 -17.76 1.80
N ARG A 80 -7.40 -16.82 1.18
CA ARG A 80 -6.81 -15.71 0.41
C ARG A 80 -5.87 -14.85 1.26
N VAL A 81 -6.29 -14.49 2.47
CA VAL A 81 -5.49 -13.68 3.39
C VAL A 81 -4.21 -14.42 3.81
N LYS A 82 -4.33 -15.70 4.19
CA LYS A 82 -3.16 -16.51 4.54
C LYS A 82 -2.19 -16.64 3.37
N HIS A 83 -2.70 -16.92 2.18
CA HIS A 83 -1.90 -17.01 0.96
C HIS A 83 -1.16 -15.69 0.70
N ALA A 84 -1.85 -14.54 0.74
CA ALA A 84 -1.25 -13.23 0.52
C ALA A 84 -0.11 -12.94 1.52
N TYR A 85 -0.28 -13.28 2.81
CA TYR A 85 0.78 -13.09 3.81
C TYR A 85 1.97 -14.05 3.61
N HIS A 86 1.73 -15.29 3.20
CA HIS A 86 2.81 -16.21 2.86
C HIS A 86 3.61 -15.71 1.66
N ASP A 87 2.90 -15.26 0.65
CA ASP A 87 3.49 -14.79 -0.60
C ASP A 87 4.33 -13.53 -0.38
N VAL A 88 3.77 -12.52 0.27
CA VAL A 88 4.49 -11.28 0.56
C VAL A 88 5.72 -11.49 1.45
N ARG A 89 5.66 -12.43 2.39
CA ARG A 89 6.82 -12.78 3.22
C ARG A 89 7.91 -13.46 2.40
N ARG A 90 7.54 -14.36 1.50
CA ARG A 90 8.48 -15.03 0.60
C ARG A 90 9.22 -14.01 -0.28
N TYR A 91 8.49 -13.10 -0.92
CA TYR A 91 9.12 -12.02 -1.71
C TYR A 91 9.94 -11.06 -0.85
N GLY A 92 9.46 -10.73 0.33
CA GLY A 92 10.20 -9.91 1.28
C GLY A 92 11.53 -10.56 1.70
N SER A 93 11.49 -11.85 2.05
CA SER A 93 12.68 -12.60 2.47
C SER A 93 13.77 -12.64 1.40
N LEU A 94 13.38 -12.76 0.12
CA LEU A 94 14.34 -12.71 -1.01
C LEU A 94 15.08 -11.36 -1.11
N ARG A 95 14.56 -10.32 -0.48
CA ARG A 95 15.15 -8.98 -0.43
C ARG A 95 15.70 -8.61 0.95
N GLY A 96 15.83 -9.59 1.86
CA GLY A 96 16.27 -9.34 3.23
C GLY A 96 15.27 -8.54 4.09
N LEU A 97 14.00 -8.46 3.68
CA LEU A 97 12.96 -7.71 4.39
C LEU A 97 12.13 -8.63 5.29
N ILE A 98 11.79 -8.14 6.48
CA ILE A 98 10.92 -8.83 7.43
C ILE A 98 9.52 -8.22 7.35
N VAL A 99 8.56 -8.98 6.79
CA VAL A 99 7.16 -8.57 6.72
C VAL A 99 6.39 -9.19 7.88
N ARG A 100 5.98 -8.35 8.83
CA ARG A 100 5.14 -8.73 9.97
C ARG A 100 3.66 -8.50 9.65
N GLY A 101 2.78 -9.35 10.21
CA GLY A 101 1.35 -9.08 10.21
C GLY A 101 1.05 -7.85 11.07
N THR A 102 0.01 -7.11 10.70
CA THR A 102 -0.46 -5.96 11.49
C THR A 102 -1.66 -6.33 12.32
N THR A 103 -1.77 -5.77 13.53
CA THR A 103 -2.96 -5.86 14.38
C THR A 103 -4.00 -4.81 14.04
N LYS A 104 -3.60 -3.77 13.30
CA LYS A 104 -4.41 -2.58 12.97
C LYS A 104 -4.59 -2.39 11.46
N ILE A 105 -4.80 -3.47 10.72
CA ILE A 105 -4.95 -3.42 9.24
C ILE A 105 -6.15 -2.56 8.80
N TRP A 106 -7.09 -2.34 9.69
CA TRP A 106 -8.32 -1.60 9.43
C TRP A 106 -8.22 -0.12 9.73
N ASP A 107 -7.14 0.34 10.35
CA ASP A 107 -6.91 1.75 10.54
C ASP A 107 -6.80 2.41 9.16
N SER A 108 -7.42 3.58 9.03
CA SER A 108 -7.45 4.30 7.77
C SER A 108 -6.05 4.80 7.39
N SER A 109 -5.69 4.66 6.12
CA SER A 109 -4.49 5.30 5.55
C SER A 109 -4.74 6.74 5.07
N LEU A 110 -5.96 7.28 5.24
CA LEU A 110 -6.36 8.59 4.69
C LEU A 110 -5.46 9.74 5.12
N ALA A 111 -4.98 9.75 6.36
CA ALA A 111 -4.07 10.79 6.83
C ALA A 111 -2.74 10.77 6.07
N ALA A 112 -2.14 9.58 5.88
CA ALA A 112 -0.91 9.43 5.11
C ALA A 112 -1.12 9.74 3.62
N ILE A 113 -2.28 9.37 3.09
CA ILE A 113 -2.73 9.68 1.73
C ILE A 113 -2.91 11.18 1.54
N GLY A 114 -3.54 11.87 2.50
CA GLY A 114 -3.67 13.33 2.49
C GLY A 114 -2.32 14.04 2.46
N MET A 115 -1.34 13.54 3.21
CA MET A 115 0.03 14.06 3.16
C MET A 115 0.69 13.86 1.79
N LEU A 116 0.44 12.75 1.12
CA LEU A 116 0.94 12.50 -0.24
C LEU A 116 0.37 13.53 -1.24
N TRP A 117 -0.91 13.85 -1.12
CA TRP A 117 -1.56 14.88 -1.96
C TRP A 117 -0.95 16.27 -1.77
N VAL A 118 -0.69 16.66 -0.52
CA VAL A 118 -0.18 18.00 -0.19
C VAL A 118 1.30 18.14 -0.51
N SER A 119 2.07 17.04 -0.46
CA SER A 119 3.53 17.03 -0.58
C SER A 119 4.04 16.37 -1.87
N SER A 120 3.25 16.41 -2.93
CA SER A 120 3.55 15.69 -4.18
C SER A 120 4.99 15.89 -4.74
N PRO A 121 5.63 17.08 -4.66
CA PRO A 121 7.06 17.23 -4.99
C PRO A 121 8.00 16.53 -4.01
N TRP A 122 7.51 16.20 -2.80
CA TRP A 122 8.28 15.61 -1.70
C TRP A 122 8.00 14.13 -1.49
N CYS A 123 7.17 13.54 -2.32
CA CYS A 123 6.70 12.15 -2.18
C CYS A 123 7.88 11.16 -2.08
N LYS A 124 8.93 11.33 -2.87
CA LYS A 124 10.14 10.47 -2.82
C LYS A 124 10.80 10.51 -1.44
N SER A 125 10.88 11.67 -0.79
CA SER A 125 11.55 11.83 0.51
C SER A 125 10.69 11.40 1.71
N VAL A 126 9.38 11.64 1.66
CA VAL A 126 8.45 11.29 2.74
C VAL A 126 8.21 9.78 2.78
N THR A 127 8.04 9.13 1.65
CA THR A 127 7.86 7.68 1.55
C THR A 127 9.06 6.94 2.15
N ILE A 128 10.29 7.38 1.86
CA ILE A 128 11.52 6.77 2.40
C ILE A 128 11.60 6.91 3.92
N ARG A 129 11.25 8.07 4.49
CA ARG A 129 11.35 8.30 5.94
C ARG A 129 10.29 7.55 6.76
N TRP A 130 9.10 7.36 6.23
CA TRP A 130 8.01 6.67 6.96
C TRP A 130 8.21 5.16 7.00
N ILE A 131 8.64 4.57 5.91
CA ILE A 131 8.91 3.14 5.79
C ILE A 131 10.17 2.73 6.58
N ALA A 132 11.19 3.60 6.67
CA ALA A 132 12.37 3.38 7.48
C ALA A 132 12.09 3.30 8.99
N ARG A 133 10.97 3.86 9.49
CA ARG A 133 10.54 3.76 10.89
C ARG A 133 9.70 2.52 11.21
N MET A 134 9.36 1.70 10.22
CA MET A 134 8.67 0.42 10.41
C MET A 134 9.65 -0.78 10.58
N LYS A 135 10.93 -0.50 10.70
CA LYS A 135 11.96 -1.50 11.04
C LYS A 135 11.96 -1.85 12.52
#